data_c1cf5de91337ae5d0c267304010519f8
#
_entry.id   c1cf5de91337ae5d0c267304010519f8
#
_cell.length_a   1.000
_cell.length_b   1.000
_cell.length_c   1.000
_cell.angle_alpha   90.00
_cell.angle_beta   90.00
_cell.angle_gamma   90.00
#
_symmetry.space_group_name_H-M   'P 1'
#
loop_
_entity.id
_entity.type
_entity.pdbx_description
1 polymer ?
#
loop_
_entity_poly.entity_id
_entity_poly.type
_entity_poly.pdbx_seq_one_letter_code
_entity_poly.pdbx_strand_id
1 'polypeptide(L)'
;NEEIKELYPFLSHEIEYIYNPLDCNNIIEQGNENIEKMTSYEKELIESDYFLAISRLDAVQKDFETLIEGYSILKNKGIKEKLYIIGEGNGRVKIEKMIEEKNSGEDVILLGEKKNPYVWMKYSKLFIHSSKYEGFGVVLLEALMLDKFVISSNCPTGPTEILTNPKAGELFDVGDANQLAEKVLKVLYDKDYQKELLKNIQLKKKEFELSEIAEKFHKIIEESM
;
A
#
# COMPACT_ATOMS: atom_id res chain seq x y z
N ASN A 1 6.76 20.85 -2.91
CA ASN A 1 7.64 21.84 -3.53
C ASN A 1 7.04 23.27 -3.56
N GLU A 2 5.75 23.43 -3.84
CA GLU A 2 5.10 24.75 -3.85
C GLU A 2 5.09 25.39 -2.46
N GLU A 3 4.75 24.64 -1.42
CA GLU A 3 4.79 25.13 -0.03
C GLU A 3 6.19 25.61 0.40
N ILE A 4 7.26 24.90 0.01
CA ILE A 4 8.63 25.32 0.34
C ILE A 4 8.99 26.59 -0.42
N LYS A 5 8.56 26.74 -1.68
CA LYS A 5 8.79 27.94 -2.47
C LYS A 5 8.03 29.15 -1.91
N GLU A 6 6.82 28.93 -1.37
CA GLU A 6 6.05 29.98 -0.69
C GLU A 6 6.71 30.41 0.64
N LEU A 7 7.18 29.44 1.44
CA LEU A 7 7.85 29.73 2.72
C LEU A 7 9.25 30.32 2.55
N TYR A 8 9.95 29.99 1.47
CA TYR A 8 11.33 30.39 1.20
C TYR A 8 11.49 30.92 -0.23
N PRO A 9 10.93 32.11 -0.57
CA PRO A 9 10.96 32.63 -1.94
C PRO A 9 12.37 32.86 -2.52
N PHE A 10 13.38 32.96 -1.64
CA PHE A 10 14.78 33.10 -2.04
C PHE A 10 15.39 31.77 -2.53
N LEU A 11 14.76 30.64 -2.26
CA LEU A 11 15.12 29.31 -2.78
C LEU A 11 14.39 28.98 -4.11
N SER A 12 13.87 30.01 -4.81
CA SER A 12 13.06 29.84 -6.03
C SER A 12 13.81 29.21 -7.22
N HIS A 13 15.11 29.09 -7.14
CA HIS A 13 15.95 28.44 -8.12
C HIS A 13 16.20 27.00 -7.69
N GLU A 14 15.48 26.05 -8.29
CA GLU A 14 15.84 24.63 -8.32
C GLU A 14 15.81 23.88 -6.98
N ILE A 15 14.61 23.80 -6.36
CA ILE A 15 14.41 22.80 -5.33
C ILE A 15 14.14 21.48 -6.04
N GLU A 16 15.14 20.62 -6.13
CA GLU A 16 14.97 19.24 -6.53
C GLU A 16 14.69 18.35 -5.30
N TYR A 17 13.92 17.30 -5.51
CA TYR A 17 13.66 16.33 -4.48
C TYR A 17 14.20 14.97 -4.91
N ILE A 18 14.80 14.26 -3.96
CA ILE A 18 15.28 12.90 -4.15
C ILE A 18 14.50 12.02 -3.18
N TYR A 19 13.95 10.94 -3.68
CA TYR A 19 13.32 9.94 -2.83
C TYR A 19 14.36 9.20 -1.99
N ASN A 20 13.96 8.79 -0.80
CA ASN A 20 14.79 7.87 -0.03
C ASN A 20 14.95 6.56 -0.79
N PRO A 21 16.18 6.02 -0.92
CA PRO A 21 16.39 4.75 -1.56
C PRO A 21 15.67 3.63 -0.80
N LEU A 22 15.09 2.71 -1.56
CA LEU A 22 14.47 1.52 -1.03
C LEU A 22 15.38 0.31 -1.34
N ASP A 23 15.58 -0.55 -0.35
CA ASP A 23 16.28 -1.82 -0.58
C ASP A 23 15.35 -2.82 -1.28
N CYS A 24 15.15 -2.58 -2.59
CA CYS A 24 14.26 -3.36 -3.43
C CYS A 24 14.61 -4.86 -3.43
N ASN A 25 15.91 -5.17 -3.45
CA ASN A 25 16.40 -6.55 -3.48
C ASN A 25 16.03 -7.29 -2.19
N ASN A 26 16.26 -6.67 -1.06
CA ASN A 26 15.90 -7.25 0.24
C ASN A 26 14.38 -7.49 0.37
N ILE A 27 13.54 -6.57 -0.12
CA ILE A 27 12.08 -6.75 -0.11
C ILE A 27 11.68 -7.96 -0.96
N ILE A 28 12.25 -8.09 -2.16
CA ILE A 28 11.98 -9.20 -3.07
C ILE A 28 12.47 -10.52 -2.48
N GLU A 29 13.67 -10.56 -1.90
CA GLU A 29 14.23 -11.74 -1.23
C GLU A 29 13.36 -12.18 -0.06
N GLN A 30 12.97 -11.26 0.82
CA GLN A 30 12.09 -11.56 1.94
C GLN A 30 10.70 -12.00 1.46
N GLY A 31 10.15 -11.41 0.40
CA GLY A 31 8.90 -11.86 -0.21
C GLY A 31 8.97 -13.27 -0.79
N ASN A 32 10.16 -13.72 -1.19
CA ASN A 32 10.42 -15.08 -1.70
C ASN A 32 10.81 -16.09 -0.61
N GLU A 33 10.78 -15.69 0.67
CA GLU A 33 11.14 -16.59 1.76
C GLU A 33 10.21 -17.81 1.78
N ASN A 34 10.80 -18.97 2.11
CA ASN A 34 10.08 -20.23 2.09
C ASN A 34 8.98 -20.27 3.18
N ILE A 35 7.73 -20.39 2.76
CA ILE A 35 6.55 -20.51 3.64
C ILE A 35 6.57 -21.80 4.49
N GLU A 36 7.40 -22.79 4.14
CA GLU A 36 7.54 -24.02 4.92
C GLU A 36 8.00 -23.79 6.37
N LYS A 37 8.62 -22.64 6.64
CA LYS A 37 9.01 -22.23 8.00
C LYS A 37 7.87 -21.66 8.83
N MET A 38 6.71 -21.39 8.22
CA MET A 38 5.51 -20.86 8.89
C MET A 38 4.77 -21.97 9.66
N THR A 39 3.98 -21.57 10.64
CA THR A 39 3.05 -22.49 11.33
C THR A 39 2.01 -23.06 10.35
N SER A 40 1.43 -24.21 10.67
CA SER A 40 0.37 -24.80 9.82
C SER A 40 -0.81 -23.85 9.64
N TYR A 41 -1.17 -23.10 10.67
CA TYR A 41 -2.23 -22.10 10.62
C TYR A 41 -1.87 -20.93 9.66
N GLU A 42 -0.65 -20.39 9.74
CA GLU A 42 -0.21 -19.34 8.83
C GLU A 42 -0.14 -19.79 7.38
N LYS A 43 0.25 -21.06 7.13
CA LYS A 43 0.22 -21.65 5.79
C LYS A 43 -1.20 -21.69 5.22
N GLU A 44 -2.14 -22.18 6.00
CA GLU A 44 -3.55 -22.21 5.60
C GLU A 44 -4.08 -20.81 5.25
N LEU A 45 -3.72 -19.80 6.04
CA LEU A 45 -4.14 -18.42 5.79
C LEU A 45 -3.50 -17.85 4.51
N ILE A 46 -2.20 -18.05 4.32
CA ILE A 46 -1.46 -17.48 3.19
C ILE A 46 -1.78 -18.15 1.85
N GLU A 47 -2.22 -19.41 1.88
CA GLU A 47 -2.69 -20.14 0.71
C GLU A 47 -4.13 -19.83 0.32
N SER A 48 -4.87 -19.12 1.20
CA SER A 48 -6.21 -18.65 0.88
C SER A 48 -6.18 -17.42 -0.04
N ASP A 49 -7.31 -17.07 -0.63
CA ASP A 49 -7.47 -15.82 -1.38
C ASP A 49 -7.76 -14.67 -0.41
N TYR A 50 -6.92 -13.63 -0.41
CA TYR A 50 -7.10 -12.49 0.49
C TYR A 50 -6.60 -11.16 -0.08
N PHE A 51 -7.15 -10.08 0.46
CA PHE A 51 -6.63 -8.72 0.39
C PHE A 51 -5.78 -8.44 1.63
N LEU A 52 -4.77 -7.62 1.49
CA LEU A 52 -3.87 -7.30 2.58
C LEU A 52 -3.83 -5.82 2.87
N ALA A 53 -3.87 -5.46 4.14
CA ALA A 53 -3.50 -4.14 4.64
C ALA A 53 -2.38 -4.28 5.68
N ILE A 54 -1.38 -3.38 5.64
CA ILE A 54 -0.28 -3.36 6.60
C ILE A 54 -0.13 -1.95 7.13
N SER A 55 -0.33 -1.76 8.43
CA SER A 55 -0.11 -0.48 9.08
C SER A 55 -0.10 -0.62 10.60
N ARG A 56 0.41 0.39 11.30
CA ARG A 56 0.15 0.50 12.75
C ARG A 56 -1.36 0.59 12.97
N LEU A 57 -1.85 -0.06 14.01
CA LEU A 57 -3.26 0.02 14.39
C LEU A 57 -3.54 1.34 15.13
N ASP A 58 -3.40 2.45 14.40
CA ASP A 58 -3.69 3.81 14.83
C ASP A 58 -5.00 4.25 14.19
N ALA A 59 -6.09 4.20 14.94
CA ALA A 59 -7.43 4.50 14.43
C ALA A 59 -7.68 6.00 14.16
N VAL A 60 -6.70 6.87 14.41
CA VAL A 60 -6.78 8.31 14.08
C VAL A 60 -6.19 8.56 12.70
N GLN A 61 -4.96 8.10 12.48
CA GLN A 61 -4.25 8.27 11.21
C GLN A 61 -4.73 7.30 10.15
N LYS A 62 -4.83 6.01 10.53
CA LYS A 62 -5.22 4.93 9.62
C LYS A 62 -6.73 4.79 9.60
N ASP A 63 -7.31 4.94 8.45
CA ASP A 63 -8.75 4.99 8.26
C ASP A 63 -9.35 3.58 8.16
N PHE A 64 -9.30 2.85 9.30
CA PHE A 64 -9.87 1.50 9.39
C PHE A 64 -11.37 1.46 9.21
N GLU A 65 -12.05 2.57 9.53
CA GLU A 65 -13.50 2.68 9.34
C GLU A 65 -13.85 2.56 7.85
N THR A 66 -13.19 3.33 7.00
CA THR A 66 -13.35 3.24 5.55
C THR A 66 -12.92 1.88 4.98
N LEU A 67 -11.82 1.31 5.51
CA LEU A 67 -11.34 0.00 5.08
C LEU A 67 -12.36 -1.11 5.36
N ILE A 68 -12.86 -1.19 6.59
CA ILE A 68 -13.80 -2.22 7.04
C ILE A 68 -15.17 -2.04 6.36
N GLU A 69 -15.64 -0.79 6.23
CA GLU A 69 -16.89 -0.49 5.50
C GLU A 69 -16.77 -0.87 4.02
N GLY A 70 -15.70 -0.47 3.35
CA GLY A 70 -15.45 -0.81 1.95
C GLY A 70 -15.38 -2.34 1.74
N TYR A 71 -14.74 -3.04 2.68
CA TYR A 71 -14.72 -4.50 2.65
C TYR A 71 -16.12 -5.11 2.85
N SER A 72 -16.92 -4.57 3.78
CA SER A 72 -18.31 -5.00 3.97
C SER A 72 -19.15 -4.83 2.69
N ILE A 73 -18.97 -3.73 1.96
CA ILE A 73 -19.60 -3.51 0.65
C ILE A 73 -19.18 -4.59 -0.35
N LEU A 74 -17.89 -4.95 -0.38
CA LEU A 74 -17.36 -6.01 -1.25
C LEU A 74 -17.98 -7.38 -0.92
N LYS A 75 -18.11 -7.73 0.36
CA LYS A 75 -18.78 -8.97 0.81
C LYS A 75 -20.22 -9.02 0.35
N ASN A 76 -20.96 -7.92 0.48
CA ASN A 76 -22.34 -7.83 0.00
C ASN A 76 -22.47 -7.97 -1.52
N LYS A 77 -21.39 -7.69 -2.28
CA LYS A 77 -21.30 -7.91 -3.73
C LYS A 77 -20.80 -9.31 -4.09
N GLY A 78 -20.59 -10.20 -3.10
CA GLY A 78 -20.26 -11.61 -3.30
C GLY A 78 -18.78 -11.93 -3.36
N ILE A 79 -17.89 -11.01 -3.00
CA ILE A 79 -16.44 -11.25 -2.87
C ILE A 79 -16.22 -12.35 -1.83
N LYS A 80 -15.32 -13.29 -2.15
CA LYS A 80 -14.97 -14.43 -1.29
C LYS A 80 -13.64 -14.27 -0.58
N GLU A 81 -12.77 -13.45 -1.13
CA GLU A 81 -11.48 -13.12 -0.56
C GLU A 81 -11.64 -12.53 0.84
N LYS A 82 -10.77 -12.92 1.76
CA LYS A 82 -10.70 -12.36 3.12
C LYS A 82 -9.90 -11.05 3.13
N LEU A 83 -10.04 -10.28 4.18
CA LEU A 83 -9.19 -9.12 4.45
C LEU A 83 -8.28 -9.44 5.63
N TYR A 84 -6.97 -9.48 5.38
CA TYR A 84 -5.98 -9.60 6.46
C TYR A 84 -5.36 -8.24 6.75
N ILE A 85 -5.22 -7.95 8.03
CA ILE A 85 -4.61 -6.72 8.52
C ILE A 85 -3.41 -7.10 9.38
N ILE A 86 -2.22 -6.69 8.94
CA ILE A 86 -0.96 -6.88 9.68
C ILE A 86 -0.60 -5.58 10.39
N GLY A 87 -0.27 -5.69 11.66
CA GLY A 87 0.20 -4.61 12.51
C GLY A 87 -0.33 -4.70 13.93
N GLU A 88 0.19 -3.82 14.78
CA GLU A 88 -0.24 -3.65 16.15
C GLU A 88 -0.38 -2.16 16.50
N GLY A 89 -1.06 -1.86 17.60
CA GLY A 89 -1.22 -0.50 18.09
C GLY A 89 -2.41 -0.29 19.01
N ASN A 90 -2.49 0.91 19.56
CA ASN A 90 -3.48 1.29 20.57
C ASN A 90 -4.94 1.27 20.05
N GLY A 91 -5.12 1.27 18.75
CA GLY A 91 -6.44 1.21 18.12
C GLY A 91 -7.04 -0.19 18.01
N ARG A 92 -6.30 -1.26 18.37
CA ARG A 92 -6.72 -2.64 18.16
C ARG A 92 -8.14 -2.93 18.67
N VAL A 93 -8.42 -2.64 19.92
CA VAL A 93 -9.74 -2.88 20.53
C VAL A 93 -10.87 -2.15 19.78
N LYS A 94 -10.59 -0.91 19.33
CA LYS A 94 -11.57 -0.15 18.55
C LYS A 94 -11.83 -0.79 17.18
N ILE A 95 -10.78 -1.30 16.54
CA ILE A 95 -10.87 -1.96 15.23
C ILE A 95 -11.61 -3.29 15.37
N GLU A 96 -11.32 -4.10 16.39
CA GLU A 96 -12.04 -5.34 16.68
C GLU A 96 -13.55 -5.08 16.85
N LYS A 97 -13.90 -4.03 17.59
CA LYS A 97 -15.31 -3.62 17.74
C LYS A 97 -15.96 -3.23 16.39
N MET A 98 -15.25 -2.48 15.54
CA MET A 98 -15.76 -2.14 14.20
C MET A 98 -16.01 -3.39 13.34
N ILE A 99 -15.13 -4.39 13.42
CA ILE A 99 -15.27 -5.66 12.71
C ILE A 99 -16.51 -6.43 13.21
N GLU A 100 -16.70 -6.48 14.53
CA GLU A 100 -17.87 -7.12 15.15
C GLU A 100 -19.17 -6.42 14.72
N GLU A 101 -19.23 -5.09 14.77
CA GLU A 101 -20.43 -4.30 14.38
C GLU A 101 -20.82 -4.52 12.92
N LYS A 102 -19.89 -4.88 12.05
CA LYS A 102 -20.14 -5.23 10.64
C LYS A 102 -20.39 -6.73 10.42
N ASN A 103 -20.41 -7.55 11.46
CA ASN A 103 -20.50 -9.03 11.36
C ASN A 103 -19.43 -9.63 10.43
N SER A 104 -18.23 -9.05 10.42
CA SER A 104 -17.15 -9.43 9.51
C SER A 104 -16.04 -10.24 10.19
N GLY A 105 -16.23 -10.70 11.42
CA GLY A 105 -15.19 -11.36 12.22
C GLY A 105 -14.60 -12.64 11.65
N GLU A 106 -15.32 -13.35 10.77
CA GLU A 106 -14.81 -14.53 10.09
C GLU A 106 -13.97 -14.20 8.84
N ASP A 107 -14.14 -13.01 8.30
CA ASP A 107 -13.58 -12.58 7.04
C ASP A 107 -12.47 -11.52 7.19
N VAL A 108 -12.53 -10.67 8.23
CA VAL A 108 -11.52 -9.66 8.53
C VAL A 108 -10.68 -10.13 9.71
N ILE A 109 -9.41 -10.43 9.45
CA ILE A 109 -8.51 -11.05 10.43
C ILE A 109 -7.36 -10.11 10.76
N LEU A 110 -7.25 -9.72 12.04
CA LEU A 110 -6.11 -9.00 12.58
C LEU A 110 -4.98 -9.99 12.90
N LEU A 111 -3.98 -10.06 12.04
CA LEU A 111 -2.87 -11.02 12.15
C LEU A 111 -1.80 -10.64 13.18
N GLY A 112 -1.91 -9.45 13.79
CA GLY A 112 -0.87 -8.92 14.64
C GLY A 112 0.38 -8.48 13.87
N GLU A 113 1.45 -8.18 14.58
CA GLU A 113 2.73 -7.87 13.94
C GLU A 113 3.36 -9.13 13.35
N LYS A 114 3.93 -9.01 12.17
CA LYS A 114 4.65 -10.09 11.49
C LYS A 114 6.12 -9.72 11.30
N LYS A 115 7.01 -10.63 11.66
CA LYS A 115 8.46 -10.44 11.51
C LYS A 115 8.85 -10.21 10.04
N ASN A 116 8.22 -10.94 9.13
CA ASN A 116 8.36 -10.74 7.68
C ASN A 116 6.97 -10.55 7.05
N PRO A 117 6.51 -9.30 6.86
CA PRO A 117 5.22 -9.03 6.24
C PRO A 117 5.25 -9.21 4.72
N TYR A 118 6.42 -9.23 4.09
CA TYR A 118 6.55 -9.26 2.63
C TYR A 118 6.09 -10.58 2.02
N VAL A 119 6.25 -11.70 2.73
CA VAL A 119 5.67 -12.98 2.30
C VAL A 119 4.15 -12.87 2.19
N TRP A 120 3.49 -12.31 3.20
CA TRP A 120 2.04 -12.07 3.18
C TRP A 120 1.63 -11.12 2.06
N MET A 121 2.43 -10.09 1.84
CA MET A 121 2.18 -9.14 0.76
C MET A 121 2.29 -9.81 -0.61
N LYS A 122 3.31 -10.62 -0.82
CA LYS A 122 3.52 -11.34 -2.08
C LYS A 122 2.39 -12.28 -2.44
N TYR A 123 1.82 -12.98 -1.47
CA TYR A 123 0.74 -13.93 -1.71
C TYR A 123 -0.65 -13.28 -1.77
N SER A 124 -0.81 -12.04 -1.34
CA SER A 124 -2.09 -11.33 -1.43
C SER A 124 -2.52 -11.09 -2.87
N LYS A 125 -3.83 -11.04 -3.13
CA LYS A 125 -4.39 -10.64 -4.43
C LYS A 125 -4.24 -9.15 -4.71
N LEU A 126 -4.50 -8.35 -3.70
CA LEU A 126 -4.34 -6.89 -3.73
C LEU A 126 -3.78 -6.41 -2.39
N PHE A 127 -3.15 -5.24 -2.44
CA PHE A 127 -2.77 -4.47 -1.27
C PHE A 127 -3.69 -3.24 -1.15
N ILE A 128 -4.33 -3.09 0.01
CA ILE A 128 -5.24 -1.97 0.28
C ILE A 128 -4.63 -1.11 1.38
N HIS A 129 -4.54 0.19 1.12
CA HIS A 129 -4.03 1.16 2.06
C HIS A 129 -5.07 2.26 2.32
N SER A 130 -5.50 2.40 3.55
CA SER A 130 -6.41 3.45 3.96
C SER A 130 -5.76 4.33 5.01
N SER A 131 -5.61 5.61 4.72
CA SER A 131 -5.05 6.59 5.64
C SER A 131 -5.69 7.95 5.40
N LYS A 132 -5.79 8.76 6.45
CA LYS A 132 -6.24 10.15 6.37
C LYS A 132 -5.10 11.09 5.99
N TYR A 133 -3.88 10.73 6.34
CA TYR A 133 -2.64 11.44 6.00
C TYR A 133 -1.44 10.50 6.10
N GLU A 134 -0.44 10.73 5.27
CA GLU A 134 0.84 10.02 5.23
C GLU A 134 2.02 11.00 5.17
N GLY A 135 3.19 10.52 5.57
CA GLY A 135 4.43 11.24 5.26
C GLY A 135 4.86 10.98 3.82
N PHE A 136 4.93 9.70 3.43
CA PHE A 136 5.25 9.27 2.06
C PHE A 136 4.51 7.99 1.65
N GLY A 137 4.30 7.06 2.60
CA GLY A 137 3.63 5.80 2.31
C GLY A 137 4.57 4.73 1.74
N VAL A 138 5.75 4.54 2.35
CA VAL A 138 6.76 3.56 1.91
C VAL A 138 6.17 2.17 1.66
N VAL A 139 5.19 1.74 2.43
CA VAL A 139 4.51 0.45 2.27
C VAL A 139 3.85 0.29 0.89
N LEU A 140 3.47 1.38 0.23
CA LEU A 140 2.94 1.34 -1.15
C LEU A 140 4.03 0.95 -2.14
N LEU A 141 5.24 1.48 -1.96
CA LEU A 141 6.39 1.09 -2.77
C LEU A 141 6.78 -0.36 -2.53
N GLU A 142 6.79 -0.80 -1.27
CA GLU A 142 7.04 -2.19 -0.92
C GLU A 142 6.08 -3.14 -1.63
N ALA A 143 4.79 -2.76 -1.70
CA ALA A 143 3.79 -3.53 -2.44
C ALA A 143 4.06 -3.54 -3.95
N LEU A 144 4.45 -2.41 -4.54
CA LEU A 144 4.82 -2.35 -5.95
C LEU A 144 6.06 -3.19 -6.24
N MET A 145 7.09 -3.22 -5.34
CA MET A 145 8.28 -4.07 -5.51
C MET A 145 7.92 -5.56 -5.59
N LEU A 146 6.84 -5.97 -4.95
CA LEU A 146 6.32 -7.34 -4.99
C LEU A 146 5.23 -7.54 -6.06
N ASP A 147 5.13 -6.64 -7.03
CA ASP A 147 4.19 -6.68 -8.15
C ASP A 147 2.71 -6.74 -7.71
N LYS A 148 2.38 -6.10 -6.60
CA LYS A 148 1.01 -6.06 -6.09
C LYS A 148 0.20 -4.95 -6.74
N PHE A 149 -1.05 -5.25 -7.05
CA PHE A 149 -2.04 -4.22 -7.32
C PHE A 149 -2.33 -3.45 -6.05
N VAL A 150 -2.16 -2.14 -6.09
CA VAL A 150 -2.32 -1.25 -4.94
C VAL A 150 -3.56 -0.40 -5.10
N ILE A 151 -4.37 -0.36 -4.05
CA ILE A 151 -5.51 0.54 -3.92
C ILE A 151 -5.29 1.36 -2.65
N SER A 152 -5.21 2.68 -2.79
CA SER A 152 -4.88 3.57 -1.66
C SER A 152 -5.85 4.73 -1.55
N SER A 153 -6.06 5.20 -0.32
CA SER A 153 -6.69 6.50 -0.12
C SER A 153 -5.84 7.62 -0.75
N ASN A 154 -6.50 8.58 -1.38
CA ASN A 154 -5.88 9.79 -1.93
C ASN A 154 -5.66 10.82 -0.81
N CYS A 155 -4.91 10.43 0.21
CA CYS A 155 -4.57 11.32 1.30
C CYS A 155 -3.39 12.25 0.92
N PRO A 156 -3.25 13.40 1.61
CA PRO A 156 -2.13 14.31 1.37
C PRO A 156 -0.79 13.61 1.51
N THR A 157 0.12 13.91 0.58
CA THR A 157 1.48 13.39 0.41
C THR A 157 1.57 11.88 0.14
N GLY A 158 2.50 11.49 -0.70
CA GLY A 158 2.88 10.10 -0.98
C GLY A 158 1.99 9.34 -1.97
N PRO A 159 0.75 8.94 -1.66
CA PRO A 159 -0.02 8.04 -2.55
C PRO A 159 -0.16 8.54 -3.98
N THR A 160 -0.46 9.82 -4.19
CA THR A 160 -0.54 10.44 -5.52
C THR A 160 0.79 10.36 -6.26
N GLU A 161 1.90 10.68 -5.60
CA GLU A 161 3.23 10.65 -6.20
C GLU A 161 3.64 9.23 -6.62
N ILE A 162 3.32 8.25 -5.76
CA ILE A 162 3.69 6.86 -5.99
C ILE A 162 2.82 6.21 -7.07
N LEU A 163 1.51 6.49 -7.09
CA LEU A 163 0.56 5.69 -7.85
C LEU A 163 0.03 6.32 -9.15
N THR A 164 0.33 7.59 -9.46
CA THR A 164 -0.34 8.26 -10.60
C THR A 164 0.50 8.46 -11.84
N ASN A 165 1.80 8.60 -11.77
CA ASN A 165 2.64 8.86 -12.94
C ASN A 165 3.93 8.01 -12.92
N PRO A 166 4.00 6.90 -13.70
CA PRO A 166 2.88 6.28 -14.41
C PRO A 166 1.82 5.73 -13.44
N LYS A 167 0.60 5.49 -13.92
CA LYS A 167 -0.49 4.99 -13.08
C LYS A 167 -0.23 3.53 -12.67
N ALA A 168 0.35 3.36 -11.48
CA ALA A 168 0.75 2.07 -10.91
C ALA A 168 -0.24 1.50 -9.87
N GLY A 169 -1.36 2.20 -9.62
CA GLY A 169 -2.39 1.78 -8.68
C GLY A 169 -3.67 2.59 -8.85
N GLU A 170 -4.63 2.34 -7.96
CA GLU A 170 -5.89 3.11 -7.89
C GLU A 170 -5.94 3.95 -6.63
N LEU A 171 -6.53 5.13 -6.75
CA LEU A 171 -6.80 6.02 -5.64
C LEU A 171 -8.31 6.14 -5.40
N PHE A 172 -8.71 6.23 -4.14
CA PHE A 172 -10.06 6.56 -3.70
C PHE A 172 -10.02 7.73 -2.70
N ASP A 173 -11.07 8.52 -2.62
CA ASP A 173 -11.13 9.66 -1.72
C ASP A 173 -11.15 9.21 -0.27
N VAL A 174 -10.44 9.94 0.61
CA VAL A 174 -10.40 9.65 2.05
C VAL A 174 -11.81 9.62 2.61
N GLY A 175 -12.17 8.53 3.30
CA GLY A 175 -13.50 8.33 3.85
C GLY A 175 -14.52 7.70 2.90
N ASP A 176 -14.19 7.51 1.61
CA ASP A 176 -15.14 6.95 0.63
C ASP A 176 -14.99 5.44 0.48
N ALA A 177 -15.73 4.70 1.30
CA ALA A 177 -15.79 3.24 1.27
C ALA A 177 -16.41 2.68 -0.02
N ASN A 178 -17.31 3.42 -0.67
CA ASN A 178 -17.90 3.01 -1.94
C ASN A 178 -16.88 3.07 -3.06
N GLN A 179 -16.11 4.17 -3.19
CA GLN A 179 -15.03 4.27 -4.14
C GLN A 179 -13.97 3.18 -3.90
N LEU A 180 -13.58 2.93 -2.63
CA LEU A 180 -12.67 1.84 -2.32
C LEU A 180 -13.17 0.52 -2.92
N ALA A 181 -14.42 0.15 -2.64
CA ALA A 181 -15.01 -1.08 -3.15
C ALA A 181 -15.08 -1.11 -4.69
N GLU A 182 -15.41 0.01 -5.33
CA GLU A 182 -15.45 0.14 -6.79
C GLU A 182 -14.07 -0.08 -7.42
N LYS A 183 -13.01 0.54 -6.85
CA LYS A 183 -11.63 0.37 -7.30
C LYS A 183 -11.14 -1.07 -7.15
N VAL A 184 -11.46 -1.73 -6.04
CA VAL A 184 -11.16 -3.16 -5.83
C VAL A 184 -11.80 -4.01 -6.91
N LEU A 185 -13.10 -3.85 -7.16
CA LEU A 185 -13.81 -4.63 -8.18
C LEU A 185 -13.26 -4.38 -9.59
N LYS A 186 -12.97 -3.13 -9.93
CA LYS A 186 -12.35 -2.79 -11.20
C LYS A 186 -11.04 -3.57 -11.40
N VAL A 187 -10.14 -3.51 -10.42
CA VAL A 187 -8.84 -4.19 -10.51
C VAL A 187 -9.01 -5.71 -10.54
N LEU A 188 -9.97 -6.29 -9.83
CA LEU A 188 -10.17 -7.74 -9.80
C LEU A 188 -10.71 -8.30 -11.12
N TYR A 189 -11.62 -7.60 -11.77
CA TYR A 189 -12.39 -8.15 -12.88
C TYR A 189 -11.96 -7.63 -14.26
N ASP A 190 -11.25 -6.51 -14.36
CA ASP A 190 -10.75 -5.97 -15.63
C ASP A 190 -9.35 -6.48 -15.92
N LYS A 191 -9.25 -7.56 -16.69
CA LYS A 191 -7.99 -8.21 -17.03
C LYS A 191 -7.07 -7.36 -17.90
N ASP A 192 -7.62 -6.53 -18.76
CA ASP A 192 -6.82 -5.66 -19.61
C ASP A 192 -6.26 -4.50 -18.79
N TYR A 193 -7.05 -3.98 -17.88
CA TYR A 193 -6.58 -3.00 -16.90
C TYR A 193 -5.49 -3.56 -15.97
N GLN A 194 -5.60 -4.82 -15.54
CA GLN A 194 -4.51 -5.49 -14.78
C GLN A 194 -3.19 -5.52 -15.56
N LYS A 195 -3.24 -5.82 -16.86
CA LYS A 195 -2.02 -5.83 -17.70
C LYS A 195 -1.39 -4.43 -17.81
N GLU A 196 -2.23 -3.42 -17.98
CA GLU A 196 -1.78 -2.03 -18.02
C GLU A 196 -1.13 -1.62 -16.68
N LEU A 197 -1.79 -1.91 -15.56
CA LEU A 197 -1.24 -1.64 -14.24
C LEU A 197 0.10 -2.35 -14.01
N LEU A 198 0.21 -3.64 -14.37
CA LEU A 198 1.46 -4.39 -14.22
C LEU A 198 2.60 -3.76 -15.02
N LYS A 199 2.33 -3.33 -16.26
CA LYS A 199 3.33 -2.60 -17.06
C LYS A 199 3.78 -1.32 -16.35
N ASN A 200 2.85 -0.56 -15.84
CA ASN A 200 3.14 0.71 -15.16
C ASN A 200 3.85 0.49 -13.82
N ILE A 201 3.51 -0.58 -13.08
CA ILE A 201 4.25 -0.99 -11.87
C ILE A 201 5.72 -1.24 -12.22
N GLN A 202 6.02 -1.96 -13.32
CA GLN A 202 7.41 -2.19 -13.72
C GLN A 202 8.17 -0.88 -14.06
N LEU A 203 7.49 0.08 -14.64
CA LEU A 203 8.08 1.41 -14.90
C LEU A 203 8.32 2.16 -13.59
N LYS A 204 7.34 2.14 -12.68
CA LYS A 204 7.45 2.81 -11.39
C LYS A 204 8.55 2.22 -10.50
N LYS A 205 8.72 0.90 -10.50
CA LYS A 205 9.78 0.21 -9.73
C LYS A 205 11.17 0.77 -10.07
N LYS A 206 11.46 1.00 -11.35
CA LYS A 206 12.75 1.54 -11.80
C LYS A 206 13.07 2.90 -11.19
N GLU A 207 12.07 3.77 -10.99
CA GLU A 207 12.29 5.11 -10.43
C GLU A 207 12.84 5.07 -9.00
N PHE A 208 12.65 3.95 -8.28
CA PHE A 208 13.07 3.75 -6.89
C PHE A 208 14.24 2.78 -6.73
N GLU A 209 14.79 2.27 -7.84
CA GLU A 209 16.02 1.49 -7.78
C GLU A 209 17.18 2.34 -7.25
N LEU A 210 18.03 1.74 -6.44
CA LEU A 210 19.15 2.43 -5.82
C LEU A 210 20.08 3.10 -6.85
N SER A 211 20.30 2.45 -8.00
CA SER A 211 21.08 2.99 -9.11
C SER A 211 20.53 4.29 -9.66
N GLU A 212 19.20 4.33 -9.91
CA GLU A 212 18.52 5.52 -10.44
C GLU A 212 18.53 6.69 -9.46
N ILE A 213 18.33 6.38 -8.17
CA ILE A 213 18.37 7.39 -7.11
C ILE A 213 19.80 7.92 -6.95
N ALA A 214 20.81 7.05 -6.98
CA ALA A 214 22.21 7.44 -6.89
C ALA A 214 22.64 8.31 -8.09
N GLU A 215 22.19 7.97 -9.30
CA GLU A 215 22.47 8.77 -10.51
C GLU A 215 21.86 10.17 -10.43
N LYS A 216 20.59 10.27 -9.99
CA LYS A 216 19.96 11.58 -9.75
C LYS A 216 20.71 12.40 -8.71
N PHE A 217 21.12 11.77 -7.61
CA PHE A 217 21.91 12.44 -6.57
C PHE A 217 23.25 12.96 -7.10
N HIS A 218 23.95 12.15 -7.88
CA HIS A 218 25.24 12.52 -8.49
C HIS A 218 25.08 13.72 -9.44
N LYS A 219 24.06 13.68 -10.30
CA LYS A 219 23.75 14.77 -11.22
C LYS A 219 23.49 16.11 -10.50
N ILE A 220 22.70 16.09 -9.43
CA ILE A 220 22.44 17.31 -8.63
C ILE A 220 23.72 17.88 -8.03
N ILE A 221 24.62 17.02 -7.52
CA ILE A 221 25.91 17.46 -6.99
C ILE A 221 26.76 18.11 -8.10
N GLU A 222 26.83 17.48 -9.28
CA GLU A 222 27.63 18.02 -10.41
C GLU A 222 27.08 19.37 -10.90
N GLU A 223 25.77 19.54 -10.95
CA GLU A 223 25.12 20.79 -11.38
C GLU A 223 25.22 21.91 -10.31
N SER A 224 25.55 21.55 -9.07
CA SER A 224 25.72 22.51 -7.95
C SER A 224 27.15 22.99 -7.76
N MET A 225 28.14 22.40 -8.45
CA MET A 225 29.56 22.79 -8.41
C MET A 225 29.91 23.76 -9.51
#